data_f0a0cfe0c6a7f502b93f68a3df1daac4
#
_entry.id   f0a0cfe0c6a7f502b93f68a3df1daac4
#
_cell.length_a   1.000
_cell.length_b   1.000
_cell.length_c   1.000
_cell.angle_alpha   90.00
_cell.angle_beta   90.00
_cell.angle_gamma   90.00
#
_symmetry.space_group_name_H-M   'P 1'
#
loop_
_entity.id
_entity.type
_entity.pdbx_description
1 polymer ?
#
loop_
_entity_poly.entity_id
_entity_poly.type
_entity_poly.pdbx_seq_one_letter_code
_entity_poly.pdbx_strand_id
1 'polypeptide(L)'
;MEEGNSLLQKMRRVFSENEDQERVAEEIIEKIEEGYQKGVLAKREMKMICNVFGYMDSEAKDIMTHRKNIVGLDGNTTLSDAIRFILEENNSRFPVYEEDIDNIIGIVHLRDAMKCYLDDSLRNVRIKALKEIIRPVSFLPETKRLDK
;
A
#
# COMPACT_ATOMS: atom_id res chain seq x y z
N MET A 1 0.47 -14.39 25.69
CA MET A 1 0.28 -15.73 25.09
C MET A 1 -0.70 -15.70 23.90
N GLU A 2 -1.71 -14.83 23.86
CA GLU A 2 -2.74 -14.80 22.79
C GLU A 2 -2.24 -14.31 21.42
N GLU A 3 -1.31 -13.34 21.35
CA GLU A 3 -0.81 -12.80 20.07
C GLU A 3 0.04 -13.81 19.27
N GLY A 4 0.81 -14.68 19.95
CA GLY A 4 1.61 -15.72 19.29
C GLY A 4 0.73 -16.77 18.62
N ASN A 5 -0.36 -17.14 19.27
CA ASN A 5 -1.31 -18.15 18.77
C ASN A 5 -2.07 -17.64 17.53
N SER A 6 -2.38 -16.35 17.46
CA SER A 6 -3.02 -15.69 16.31
C SER A 6 -2.09 -15.66 15.08
N LEU A 7 -0.77 -15.44 15.28
CA LEU A 7 0.21 -15.40 14.20
C LEU A 7 0.47 -16.80 13.61
N LEU A 8 0.57 -17.82 14.46
CA LEU A 8 0.73 -19.21 14.04
C LEU A 8 -0.51 -19.74 13.30
N GLN A 9 -1.72 -19.33 13.71
CA GLN A 9 -2.96 -19.63 12.98
C GLN A 9 -2.99 -18.98 11.58
N LYS A 10 -2.42 -17.79 11.41
CA LYS A 10 -2.29 -17.17 10.09
C LYS A 10 -1.32 -17.94 9.20
N MET A 11 -0.20 -18.42 9.73
CA MET A 11 0.73 -19.26 8.98
C MET A 11 0.10 -20.55 8.48
N ARG A 12 -0.75 -21.22 9.27
CA ARG A 12 -1.46 -22.45 8.85
C ARG A 12 -2.37 -22.23 7.64
N ARG A 13 -2.96 -21.04 7.46
CA ARG A 13 -3.79 -20.73 6.30
C ARG A 13 -3.01 -20.63 4.99
N VAL A 14 -1.74 -20.21 5.05
CA VAL A 14 -0.88 -19.96 3.87
C VAL A 14 -0.62 -21.26 3.09
N PHE A 15 -0.64 -22.40 3.75
CA PHE A 15 -0.18 -23.67 3.20
C PHE A 15 -1.30 -24.67 2.90
N SER A 16 -2.58 -24.25 2.91
CA SER A 16 -3.74 -25.13 2.78
C SER A 16 -4.06 -25.63 1.35
N GLU A 17 -3.21 -25.31 0.36
CA GLU A 17 -3.47 -25.71 -1.04
C GLU A 17 -3.04 -27.15 -1.38
N ASN A 18 -2.22 -27.81 -0.53
CA ASN A 18 -1.73 -29.17 -0.78
C ASN A 18 -1.39 -29.86 0.55
N GLU A 19 -1.88 -31.09 0.80
CA GLU A 19 -1.66 -31.82 2.06
C GLU A 19 -0.17 -32.00 2.43
N ASP A 20 0.70 -32.19 1.45
CA ASP A 20 2.15 -32.27 1.68
C ASP A 20 2.76 -30.93 2.11
N GLN A 21 2.29 -29.83 1.54
CA GLN A 21 2.74 -28.48 1.92
C GLN A 21 2.24 -28.08 3.31
N GLU A 22 1.01 -28.45 3.65
CA GLU A 22 0.44 -28.20 4.96
C GLU A 22 1.24 -28.91 6.06
N ARG A 23 1.59 -30.18 5.86
CA ARG A 23 2.41 -30.94 6.81
C ARG A 23 3.80 -30.32 7.01
N VAL A 24 4.49 -29.94 5.94
CA VAL A 24 5.82 -29.29 6.02
C VAL A 24 5.71 -27.93 6.73
N ALA A 25 4.65 -27.19 6.49
CA ALA A 25 4.41 -25.91 7.16
C ALA A 25 4.19 -26.08 8.67
N GLU A 26 3.44 -27.11 9.08
CA GLU A 26 3.25 -27.44 10.50
C GLU A 26 4.57 -27.78 11.18
N GLU A 27 5.42 -28.57 10.53
CA GLU A 27 6.77 -28.90 11.04
C GLU A 27 7.64 -27.64 11.22
N ILE A 28 7.58 -26.69 10.26
CA ILE A 28 8.32 -25.42 10.35
C ILE A 28 7.79 -24.59 11.52
N ILE A 29 6.47 -24.48 11.67
CA ILE A 29 5.83 -23.73 12.76
C ILE A 29 6.24 -24.32 14.12
N GLU A 30 6.20 -25.64 14.26
CA GLU A 30 6.59 -26.34 15.49
C GLU A 30 8.05 -26.07 15.85
N LYS A 31 8.96 -26.06 14.84
CA LYS A 31 10.39 -25.76 15.06
C LYS A 31 10.65 -24.31 15.46
N ILE A 32 9.88 -23.36 14.93
CA ILE A 32 9.96 -21.95 15.32
C ILE A 32 9.51 -21.79 16.77
N GLU A 33 8.42 -22.44 17.16
CA GLU A 33 7.89 -22.41 18.52
C GLU A 33 8.84 -23.08 19.52
N GLU A 34 9.40 -24.24 19.17
CA GLU A 34 10.42 -24.93 19.95
C GLU A 34 11.66 -24.03 20.16
N GLY A 35 12.14 -23.36 19.09
CA GLY A 35 13.25 -22.44 19.16
C GLY A 35 13.00 -21.25 20.07
N TYR A 36 11.79 -20.72 20.09
CA TYR A 36 11.38 -19.65 20.99
C TYR A 36 11.34 -20.14 22.46
N GLN A 37 10.74 -21.32 22.72
CA GLN A 37 10.63 -21.86 24.08
C GLN A 37 12.00 -22.22 24.67
N LYS A 38 12.92 -22.71 23.84
CA LYS A 38 14.32 -23.01 24.23
C LYS A 38 15.21 -21.78 24.34
N GLY A 39 14.71 -20.59 24.07
CA GLY A 39 15.47 -19.34 24.12
C GLY A 39 16.49 -19.16 22.98
N VAL A 40 16.44 -20.01 21.94
CA VAL A 40 17.26 -19.89 20.73
C VAL A 40 16.75 -18.71 19.87
N LEU A 41 15.44 -18.49 19.84
CA LEU A 41 14.80 -17.39 19.17
C LEU A 41 14.22 -16.41 20.20
N ALA A 42 14.53 -15.12 20.04
CA ALA A 42 13.84 -14.08 20.78
C ALA A 42 12.41 -13.87 20.24
N LYS A 43 11.49 -13.36 21.07
CA LYS A 43 10.11 -13.06 20.68
C LYS A 43 10.03 -12.20 19.41
N ARG A 44 10.96 -11.23 19.25
CA ARG A 44 11.04 -10.36 18.09
C ARG A 44 11.39 -11.14 16.81
N GLU A 45 12.30 -12.09 16.91
CA GLU A 45 12.74 -12.94 15.79
C GLU A 45 11.62 -13.87 15.33
N MET A 46 10.97 -14.53 16.27
CA MET A 46 9.77 -15.33 16.01
C MET A 46 8.70 -14.51 15.28
N LYS A 47 8.41 -13.28 15.74
CA LYS A 47 7.44 -12.38 15.10
C LYS A 47 7.84 -12.01 13.68
N MET A 48 9.14 -11.76 13.41
CA MET A 48 9.61 -11.47 12.06
C MET A 48 9.38 -12.66 11.12
N ILE A 49 9.72 -13.88 11.56
CA ILE A 49 9.52 -15.09 10.76
C ILE A 49 8.03 -15.26 10.43
N CYS A 50 7.15 -15.15 11.43
CA CYS A 50 5.70 -15.23 11.23
C CYS A 50 5.16 -14.16 10.26
N ASN A 51 5.71 -12.94 10.31
CA ASN A 51 5.32 -11.86 9.40
C ASN A 51 5.72 -12.14 7.94
N VAL A 52 6.88 -12.78 7.72
CA VAL A 52 7.31 -13.18 6.37
C VAL A 52 6.33 -14.18 5.77
N PHE A 53 5.90 -15.18 6.54
CA PHE A 53 4.88 -16.12 6.07
C PHE A 53 3.51 -15.44 5.87
N GLY A 54 3.10 -14.57 6.79
CA GLY A 54 1.84 -13.83 6.67
C GLY A 54 1.79 -12.92 5.43
N TYR A 55 2.95 -12.44 4.96
CA TYR A 55 3.04 -11.64 3.73
C TYR A 55 2.63 -12.43 2.48
N MET A 56 2.91 -13.74 2.44
CA MET A 56 2.59 -14.59 1.30
C MET A 56 1.09 -14.70 1.03
N ASP A 57 0.23 -14.51 2.05
CA ASP A 57 -1.22 -14.54 1.93
C ASP A 57 -1.85 -13.15 1.79
N SER A 58 -1.06 -12.10 1.91
CA SER A 58 -1.59 -10.74 1.88
C SER A 58 -1.98 -10.33 0.47
N GLU A 59 -3.12 -9.68 0.37
CA GLU A 59 -3.66 -9.11 -0.85
C GLU A 59 -3.52 -7.57 -0.84
N ALA A 60 -3.67 -6.95 -2.01
CA ALA A 60 -3.59 -5.51 -2.16
C ALA A 60 -4.57 -4.78 -1.21
N LYS A 61 -5.77 -5.32 -0.99
CA LYS A 61 -6.77 -4.77 -0.05
C LYS A 61 -6.28 -4.66 1.39
N ASP A 62 -5.32 -5.51 1.82
CA ASP A 62 -4.83 -5.55 3.20
C ASP A 62 -3.87 -4.38 3.52
N ILE A 63 -3.29 -3.77 2.48
CA ILE A 63 -2.32 -2.67 2.60
C ILE A 63 -2.74 -1.39 1.89
N MET A 64 -3.82 -1.41 1.08
CA MET A 64 -4.26 -0.24 0.36
C MET A 64 -4.84 0.83 1.29
N THR A 65 -4.78 2.08 0.85
CA THR A 65 -5.62 3.13 1.43
C THR A 65 -7.06 2.94 0.96
N HIS A 66 -7.98 2.73 1.90
CA HIS A 66 -9.39 2.56 1.56
C HIS A 66 -9.92 3.81 0.84
N ARG A 67 -10.79 3.63 -0.18
CA ARG A 67 -11.35 4.67 -1.04
C ARG A 67 -11.79 5.93 -0.28
N LYS A 68 -12.46 5.78 0.86
CA LYS A 68 -12.96 6.89 1.69
C LYS A 68 -11.86 7.78 2.27
N ASN A 69 -10.63 7.26 2.33
CA ASN A 69 -9.46 7.93 2.91
C ASN A 69 -8.47 8.41 1.84
N ILE A 70 -8.81 8.23 0.55
CA ILE A 70 -7.96 8.71 -0.54
C ILE A 70 -8.10 10.23 -0.63
N VAL A 71 -6.97 10.91 -0.48
CA VAL A 71 -6.85 12.35 -0.70
C VAL A 71 -6.44 12.57 -2.16
N GLY A 72 -7.40 12.91 -3.00
CA GLY A 72 -7.22 13.13 -4.44
C GLY A 72 -7.37 14.60 -4.85
N LEU A 73 -6.87 14.94 -6.03
CA LEU A 73 -7.02 16.23 -6.67
C LEU A 73 -8.05 16.13 -7.81
N ASP A 74 -9.01 17.04 -7.83
CA ASP A 74 -9.86 17.20 -9.01
C ASP A 74 -9.02 17.80 -10.16
N GLY A 75 -8.97 17.10 -11.29
CA GLY A 75 -8.27 17.54 -12.49
C GLY A 75 -8.76 18.88 -13.05
N ASN A 76 -9.95 19.34 -12.69
CA ASN A 76 -10.51 20.64 -13.09
C ASN A 76 -10.02 21.80 -12.21
N THR A 77 -9.40 21.52 -11.05
CA THR A 77 -8.83 22.53 -10.16
C THR A 77 -7.64 23.21 -10.80
N THR A 78 -7.44 24.51 -10.54
CA THR A 78 -6.26 25.24 -11.01
C THR A 78 -5.00 24.81 -10.27
N LEU A 79 -3.84 24.95 -10.88
CA LEU A 79 -2.57 24.65 -10.22
C LEU A 79 -2.42 25.44 -8.91
N SER A 80 -2.83 26.69 -8.88
CA SER A 80 -2.76 27.55 -7.69
C SER A 80 -3.60 27.00 -6.53
N ASP A 81 -4.83 26.57 -6.80
CA ASP A 81 -5.71 26.03 -5.76
C ASP A 81 -5.28 24.62 -5.33
N ALA A 82 -4.79 23.82 -6.29
CA ALA A 82 -4.23 22.52 -6.00
C ALA A 82 -2.99 22.60 -5.10
N ILE A 83 -2.11 23.59 -5.32
CA ILE A 83 -0.94 23.81 -4.45
C ILE A 83 -1.36 24.18 -3.03
N ARG A 84 -2.37 25.03 -2.85
CA ARG A 84 -2.89 25.35 -1.50
C ARG A 84 -3.37 24.11 -0.80
N PHE A 85 -4.19 23.32 -1.47
CA PHE A 85 -4.68 22.04 -0.93
C PHE A 85 -3.55 21.07 -0.58
N ILE A 86 -2.60 20.86 -1.50
CA ILE A 86 -1.45 19.97 -1.30
C ILE A 86 -0.62 20.37 -0.08
N LEU A 87 -0.45 21.67 0.18
CA LEU A 87 0.35 22.17 1.30
C LEU A 87 -0.34 22.01 2.66
N GLU A 88 -1.65 21.85 2.69
CA GLU A 88 -2.42 21.54 3.90
C GLU A 88 -2.36 20.04 4.25
N GLU A 89 -2.02 19.19 3.27
CA GLU A 89 -1.98 17.75 3.41
C GLU A 89 -0.54 17.24 3.68
N ASN A 90 -0.44 16.13 4.43
CA ASN A 90 0.85 15.49 4.74
C ASN A 90 1.31 14.47 3.67
N ASN A 91 0.73 14.52 2.48
CA ASN A 91 1.00 13.58 1.40
C ASN A 91 1.98 14.18 0.39
N SER A 92 2.77 13.33 -0.28
CA SER A 92 3.67 13.75 -1.36
C SER A 92 3.18 13.37 -2.76
N ARG A 93 2.20 12.47 -2.83
CA ARG A 93 1.62 11.97 -4.09
C ARG A 93 0.11 12.03 -3.99
N PHE A 94 -0.50 12.60 -5.02
CA PHE A 94 -1.92 12.84 -5.08
C PHE A 94 -2.50 12.23 -6.35
N PRO A 95 -3.39 11.24 -6.25
CA PRO A 95 -4.19 10.80 -7.38
C PRO A 95 -4.97 11.98 -7.96
N VAL A 96 -4.98 12.10 -9.29
CA VAL A 96 -5.80 13.08 -9.99
C VAL A 96 -6.98 12.36 -10.60
N TYR A 97 -8.18 12.85 -10.32
CA TYR A 97 -9.41 12.29 -10.84
C TYR A 97 -10.15 13.27 -11.75
N GLU A 98 -11.00 12.77 -12.62
CA GLU A 98 -11.88 13.58 -13.45
C GLU A 98 -13.33 13.13 -13.19
N GLU A 99 -14.18 14.08 -12.80
CA GLU A 99 -15.59 13.91 -12.42
C GLU A 99 -15.79 13.13 -11.11
N ASP A 100 -15.26 11.93 -10.99
CA ASP A 100 -15.39 11.07 -9.81
C ASP A 100 -14.04 10.49 -9.39
N ILE A 101 -13.88 10.23 -8.09
CA ILE A 101 -12.67 9.62 -7.51
C ILE A 101 -12.38 8.23 -8.09
N ASP A 102 -13.35 7.58 -8.70
CA ASP A 102 -13.16 6.30 -9.39
C ASP A 102 -12.52 6.45 -10.77
N ASN A 103 -12.54 7.65 -11.33
CA ASN A 103 -11.92 7.95 -12.62
C ASN A 103 -10.55 8.61 -12.42
N ILE A 104 -9.56 7.84 -11.99
CA ILE A 104 -8.20 8.33 -11.80
C ILE A 104 -7.49 8.43 -13.15
N ILE A 105 -7.07 9.63 -13.52
CA ILE A 105 -6.32 9.93 -14.76
C ILE A 105 -4.80 9.89 -14.58
N GLY A 106 -4.31 9.85 -13.35
CA GLY A 106 -2.88 9.75 -13.05
C GLY A 106 -2.54 10.17 -11.62
N ILE A 107 -1.26 10.37 -11.35
CA ILE A 107 -0.73 10.85 -10.06
C ILE A 107 0.13 12.08 -10.28
N VAL A 108 -0.08 13.10 -9.47
CA VAL A 108 0.79 14.27 -9.35
C VAL A 108 1.67 14.15 -8.11
N HIS A 109 2.96 14.40 -8.28
CA HIS A 109 3.89 14.50 -7.16
C HIS A 109 4.03 15.96 -6.72
N LEU A 110 3.96 16.25 -5.40
CA LEU A 110 4.12 17.58 -4.82
C LEU A 110 5.30 18.36 -5.43
N ARG A 111 6.48 17.74 -5.57
CA ARG A 111 7.67 18.38 -6.12
C ARG A 111 7.46 18.85 -7.58
N ASP A 112 6.77 18.06 -8.39
CA ASP A 112 6.55 18.38 -9.81
C ASP A 112 5.52 19.50 -9.91
N ALA A 113 4.46 19.48 -9.12
CA ALA A 113 3.48 20.56 -9.01
C ALA A 113 4.14 21.88 -8.56
N MET A 114 5.02 21.83 -7.55
CA MET A 114 5.76 23.00 -7.08
C MET A 114 6.68 23.60 -8.15
N LYS A 115 7.34 22.77 -8.96
CA LYS A 115 8.16 23.26 -10.07
C LYS A 115 7.34 24.02 -11.10
N CYS A 116 6.17 23.48 -11.48
CA CYS A 116 5.26 24.17 -12.40
C CYS A 116 4.70 25.46 -11.81
N TYR A 117 4.46 25.51 -10.50
CA TYR A 117 3.95 26.68 -9.82
C TYR A 117 4.92 27.87 -9.85
N LEU A 118 6.22 27.65 -10.03
CA LEU A 118 7.22 28.71 -10.21
C LEU A 118 7.03 29.48 -11.51
N ASP A 119 6.36 28.91 -12.50
CA ASP A 119 5.96 29.59 -13.74
C ASP A 119 4.59 30.24 -13.55
N ASP A 120 4.56 31.57 -13.50
CA ASP A 120 3.34 32.36 -13.29
C ASP A 120 2.26 32.08 -14.36
N SER A 121 2.67 31.73 -15.57
CA SER A 121 1.76 31.43 -16.67
C SER A 121 0.94 30.15 -16.46
N LEU A 122 1.45 29.23 -15.65
CA LEU A 122 0.83 27.93 -15.38
C LEU A 122 -0.13 27.94 -14.16
N ARG A 123 -0.07 28.97 -13.31
CA ARG A 123 -0.82 29.02 -12.05
C ARG A 123 -2.34 28.88 -12.21
N ASN A 124 -2.89 29.42 -13.27
CA ASN A 124 -4.33 29.37 -13.57
C ASN A 124 -4.71 28.22 -14.52
N VAL A 125 -3.73 27.39 -14.92
CA VAL A 125 -3.97 26.24 -15.78
C VAL A 125 -4.55 25.09 -14.91
N ARG A 126 -5.53 24.38 -15.45
CA ARG A 126 -6.13 23.22 -14.78
C ARG A 126 -5.14 22.06 -14.71
N ILE A 127 -5.14 21.32 -13.60
CA ILE A 127 -4.23 20.19 -13.38
C ILE A 127 -4.28 19.20 -14.54
N LYS A 128 -5.48 18.83 -15.02
CA LYS A 128 -5.64 17.88 -16.14
C LYS A 128 -5.00 18.31 -17.45
N ALA A 129 -4.76 19.61 -17.64
CA ALA A 129 -4.08 20.14 -18.82
C ALA A 129 -2.55 20.08 -18.69
N LEU A 130 -2.01 19.97 -17.49
CA LEU A 130 -0.59 19.86 -17.19
C LEU A 130 -0.09 18.41 -17.29
N LYS A 131 -0.19 17.83 -18.49
CA LYS A 131 0.15 16.41 -18.73
C LYS A 131 1.58 16.03 -18.34
N GLU A 132 2.49 16.98 -18.32
CA GLU A 132 3.91 16.79 -17.99
C GLU A 132 4.11 16.36 -16.52
N ILE A 133 3.21 16.78 -15.61
CA ILE A 133 3.29 16.46 -14.19
C ILE A 133 2.37 15.31 -13.79
N ILE A 134 1.46 14.87 -14.66
CA ILE A 134 0.56 13.75 -14.42
C ILE A 134 1.26 12.47 -14.87
N ARG A 135 1.67 11.66 -13.91
CA ARG A 135 2.31 10.37 -14.15
C ARG A 135 1.24 9.28 -14.33
N PRO A 136 1.44 8.35 -15.27
CA PRO A 136 0.51 7.24 -15.44
C PRO A 136 0.46 6.36 -14.20
N VAL A 137 -0.68 5.69 -14.00
CA VAL A 137 -0.91 4.74 -12.91
C VAL A 137 -1.16 3.34 -13.46
N SER A 138 -0.82 2.33 -12.67
CA SER A 138 -1.19 0.96 -12.92
C SER A 138 -2.38 0.59 -12.02
N PHE A 139 -3.38 -0.07 -12.61
CA PHE A 139 -4.53 -0.58 -11.88
C PHE A 139 -4.32 -2.06 -11.57
N LEU A 140 -4.57 -2.42 -10.31
CA LEU A 140 -4.48 -3.80 -9.84
C LEU A 140 -5.80 -4.18 -9.17
N PRO A 141 -6.26 -5.43 -9.31
CA PRO A 141 -7.38 -5.92 -8.52
C PRO A 141 -7.04 -5.84 -7.02
N GLU A 142 -8.01 -5.52 -6.19
CA GLU A 142 -7.82 -5.52 -4.72
C GLU A 142 -7.45 -6.90 -4.16
N THR A 143 -7.82 -7.96 -4.88
CA THR A 143 -7.48 -9.36 -4.58
C THR A 143 -6.10 -9.78 -5.11
N LYS A 144 -5.32 -8.87 -5.70
CA LYS A 144 -3.96 -9.17 -6.14
C LYS A 144 -3.09 -9.52 -4.96
N ARG A 145 -2.50 -10.71 -4.96
CA ARG A 145 -1.52 -11.14 -3.95
C ARG A 145 -0.25 -10.28 -4.03
N LEU A 146 0.34 -10.00 -2.86
CA LEU A 146 1.53 -9.12 -2.76
C LEU A 146 2.84 -9.83 -3.12
N ASP A 147 2.84 -11.17 -3.16
CA ASP A 147 4.02 -11.99 -3.46
C ASP A 147 4.22 -12.25 -4.97
N LYS A 148 3.31 -11.74 -5.84
CA LYS A 148 3.30 -12.02 -7.30
C LYS A 148 3.44 -10.78 -8.16
#